data_6b288edc47194671ee1ca9bfd451cee1
#
_entry.id   6b288edc47194671ee1ca9bfd451cee1
#
_cell.length_a   1.000
_cell.length_b   1.000
_cell.length_c   1.000
_cell.angle_alpha   90.00
_cell.angle_beta   90.00
_cell.angle_gamma   90.00
#
_symmetry.space_group_name_H-M   'P 1'
#
loop_
_entity.id
_entity.type
_entity.pdbx_description
1 polymer ?
#
loop_
_entity_poly.entity_id
_entity_poly.type
_entity_poly.pdbx_seq_one_letter_code
_entity_poly.pdbx_strand_id
1 'polypeptide(L)'
;NGNNEKISNQLLEFKNSTNDNILKAGKENIDSIFNFNDKLKSELKKDFLNLTVVVEGRLDKINESVEVKLEKSFEDTKKTFSNVMQSLGRLDEAQKKMEFLSNNVQNLNNVLTDKKTRGIFGEVQLYQVLSSAFGNNSEIYQKQYKLSNGTMADAVIFAPEPVGTICIDSKFPLENYRRIFEDISENRLENEKNFEQNLKKHIDDISSKYIIKNETTDQAILFLPAEAIFAYLNAYMPKTVEYAYSRRVWITSPTTMMAILTTIQAVSQNLKQS
;
A
#
# COMPACT_ATOMS: atom_id res chain seq x y z
N ASN A 1 -52.77 -31.49 63.53
CA ASN A 1 -52.39 -30.07 63.18
C ASN A 1 -50.92 -29.81 63.40
N GLY A 2 -50.26 -30.34 64.49
CA GLY A 2 -48.84 -30.04 64.80
C GLY A 2 -47.80 -30.53 63.81
N ASN A 3 -48.08 -31.57 63.04
CA ASN A 3 -47.10 -32.10 62.04
C ASN A 3 -47.03 -31.24 60.75
N ASN A 4 -48.13 -30.65 60.34
CA ASN A 4 -48.15 -29.78 59.15
C ASN A 4 -47.50 -28.41 59.41
N GLU A 5 -47.62 -27.88 60.61
CA GLU A 5 -46.89 -26.65 61.03
C GLU A 5 -45.38 -26.89 61.06
N LYS A 6 -44.96 -28.06 61.58
CA LYS A 6 -43.53 -28.38 61.64
C LYS A 6 -42.89 -28.57 60.27
N ILE A 7 -43.61 -29.21 59.34
CA ILE A 7 -43.17 -29.33 57.95
C ILE A 7 -43.16 -27.99 57.24
N SER A 8 -44.15 -27.13 57.48
CA SER A 8 -44.22 -25.79 56.89
C SER A 8 -43.06 -24.90 57.37
N ASN A 9 -42.72 -24.97 58.64
CA ASN A 9 -41.58 -24.22 59.23
C ASN A 9 -40.23 -24.75 58.67
N GLN A 10 -40.05 -26.05 58.56
CA GLN A 10 -38.85 -26.65 57.97
C GLN A 10 -38.70 -26.28 56.47
N LEU A 11 -39.81 -26.24 55.74
CA LEU A 11 -39.79 -25.82 54.34
C LEU A 11 -39.46 -24.32 54.20
N LEU A 12 -39.93 -23.49 55.10
CA LEU A 12 -39.61 -22.06 55.14
C LEU A 12 -38.13 -21.82 55.46
N GLU A 13 -37.59 -22.53 56.47
CA GLU A 13 -36.16 -22.47 56.83
C GLU A 13 -35.30 -22.95 55.66
N PHE A 14 -35.64 -24.06 55.02
CA PHE A 14 -34.92 -24.58 53.84
C PHE A 14 -34.96 -23.57 52.71
N LYS A 15 -36.12 -22.97 52.41
CA LYS A 15 -36.26 -21.95 51.37
C LYS A 15 -35.37 -20.72 51.67
N ASN A 16 -35.37 -20.25 52.92
CA ASN A 16 -34.56 -19.08 53.31
C ASN A 16 -33.09 -19.41 53.22
N SER A 17 -32.65 -20.55 53.77
CA SER A 17 -31.25 -21.01 53.65
C SER A 17 -30.78 -21.19 52.20
N THR A 18 -31.66 -21.71 51.35
CA THR A 18 -31.34 -21.87 49.91
C THR A 18 -31.22 -20.52 49.22
N ASN A 19 -32.12 -19.56 49.52
CA ASN A 19 -32.02 -18.21 48.98
C ASN A 19 -30.77 -17.49 49.43
N ASP A 20 -30.42 -17.60 50.71
CA ASP A 20 -29.18 -16.99 51.25
C ASP A 20 -27.92 -17.58 50.63
N ASN A 21 -27.90 -18.90 50.41
CA ASN A 21 -26.80 -19.55 49.71
C ASN A 21 -26.67 -19.13 48.25
N ILE A 22 -27.81 -18.99 47.52
CA ILE A 22 -27.85 -18.50 46.14
C ILE A 22 -27.36 -17.04 46.09
N LEU A 23 -27.81 -16.18 46.98
CA LEU A 23 -27.37 -14.78 47.04
C LEU A 23 -25.89 -14.66 47.37
N LYS A 24 -25.38 -15.47 48.30
CA LYS A 24 -23.98 -15.52 48.68
C LYS A 24 -23.13 -15.99 47.52
N ALA A 25 -23.46 -17.09 46.87
CA ALA A 25 -22.78 -17.59 45.67
C ALA A 25 -22.83 -16.60 44.52
N GLY A 26 -23.95 -15.92 44.32
CA GLY A 26 -24.11 -14.86 43.32
C GLY A 26 -23.14 -13.69 43.56
N LYS A 27 -23.01 -13.25 44.84
CA LYS A 27 -22.11 -12.19 45.20
C LYS A 27 -20.63 -12.60 45.03
N GLU A 28 -20.27 -13.81 45.48
CA GLU A 28 -18.90 -14.34 45.28
C GLU A 28 -18.53 -14.47 43.79
N ASN A 29 -19.47 -14.88 42.94
CA ASN A 29 -19.25 -14.92 41.49
C ASN A 29 -19.07 -13.53 40.90
N ILE A 30 -19.88 -12.55 41.32
CA ILE A 30 -19.73 -11.16 40.85
C ILE A 30 -18.38 -10.61 41.26
N ASP A 31 -17.97 -10.77 42.53
CA ASP A 31 -16.67 -10.31 43.03
C ASP A 31 -15.53 -11.00 42.28
N SER A 32 -15.65 -12.29 41.97
CA SER A 32 -14.66 -13.02 41.19
C SER A 32 -14.55 -12.50 39.75
N ILE A 33 -15.68 -12.17 39.12
CA ILE A 33 -15.69 -11.57 37.76
C ILE A 33 -15.06 -10.17 37.78
N PHE A 34 -15.35 -9.36 38.78
CA PHE A 34 -14.73 -8.03 38.93
C PHE A 34 -13.22 -8.14 39.11
N ASN A 35 -12.75 -9.01 40.01
CA ASN A 35 -11.34 -9.24 40.24
C ASN A 35 -10.62 -9.77 39.00
N PHE A 36 -11.25 -10.68 38.24
CA PHE A 36 -10.73 -11.18 36.99
C PHE A 36 -10.64 -10.08 35.93
N ASN A 37 -11.67 -9.24 35.84
CA ASN A 37 -11.71 -8.11 34.87
C ASN A 37 -10.60 -7.07 35.18
N ASP A 38 -10.41 -6.75 36.46
CA ASP A 38 -9.37 -5.80 36.88
C ASP A 38 -7.97 -6.34 36.65
N LYS A 39 -7.76 -7.65 36.90
CA LYS A 39 -6.50 -8.32 36.64
C LYS A 39 -6.22 -8.35 35.13
N LEU A 40 -7.21 -8.71 34.31
CA LEU A 40 -7.11 -8.72 32.85
C LEU A 40 -6.78 -7.33 32.30
N LYS A 41 -7.46 -6.29 32.78
CA LYS A 41 -7.19 -4.88 32.40
C LYS A 41 -5.76 -4.48 32.74
N SER A 42 -5.28 -4.89 33.92
CA SER A 42 -3.92 -4.58 34.38
C SER A 42 -2.87 -5.28 33.52
N GLU A 43 -3.06 -6.56 33.22
CA GLU A 43 -2.15 -7.34 32.36
C GLU A 43 -2.15 -6.79 30.93
N LEU A 44 -3.32 -6.55 30.34
CA LEU A 44 -3.43 -5.94 29.01
C LEU A 44 -2.74 -4.57 28.94
N LYS A 45 -2.92 -3.73 29.97
CA LYS A 45 -2.25 -2.43 30.02
C LYS A 45 -0.73 -2.57 30.09
N LYS A 46 -0.22 -3.54 30.84
CA LYS A 46 1.22 -3.83 30.93
C LYS A 46 1.78 -4.34 29.61
N ASP A 47 1.07 -5.25 28.96
CA ASP A 47 1.48 -5.79 27.67
C ASP A 47 1.45 -4.73 26.57
N PHE A 48 0.44 -3.84 26.59
CA PHE A 48 0.35 -2.72 25.66
C PHE A 48 1.51 -1.72 25.86
N LEU A 49 1.86 -1.42 27.10
CA LEU A 49 3.02 -0.55 27.41
C LEU A 49 4.33 -1.19 26.93
N ASN A 50 4.52 -2.48 27.19
CA ASN A 50 5.70 -3.21 26.72
C ASN A 50 5.77 -3.23 25.18
N LEU A 51 4.64 -3.49 24.51
CA LEU A 51 4.57 -3.46 23.06
C LEU A 51 4.92 -2.06 22.51
N THR A 52 4.39 -1.00 23.14
CA THR A 52 4.69 0.39 22.75
C THR A 52 6.19 0.66 22.85
N VAL A 53 6.83 0.32 23.96
CA VAL A 53 8.29 0.50 24.15
C VAL A 53 9.10 -0.28 23.13
N VAL A 54 8.70 -1.52 22.82
CA VAL A 54 9.40 -2.35 21.81
C VAL A 54 9.22 -1.77 20.41
N VAL A 55 8.02 -1.29 20.09
CA VAL A 55 7.72 -0.67 18.78
C VAL A 55 8.47 0.66 18.63
N GLU A 56 8.43 1.52 19.65
CA GLU A 56 9.19 2.79 19.67
C GLU A 56 10.68 2.54 19.50
N GLY A 57 11.26 1.61 20.27
CA GLY A 57 12.68 1.27 20.15
C GLY A 57 13.08 0.64 18.82
N ARG A 58 12.15 -0.02 18.11
CA ARG A 58 12.39 -0.48 16.73
C ARG A 58 12.26 0.64 15.73
N LEU A 59 11.29 1.53 15.91
CA LEU A 59 11.11 2.72 15.05
C LEU A 59 12.31 3.66 15.16
N ASP A 60 12.85 3.88 16.37
CA ASP A 60 14.06 4.70 16.55
C ASP A 60 15.26 4.12 15.81
N LYS A 61 15.48 2.80 15.91
CA LYS A 61 16.55 2.12 15.16
C LYS A 61 16.34 2.16 13.64
N ILE A 62 15.10 2.08 13.18
CA ILE A 62 14.76 2.21 11.76
C ILE A 62 15.03 3.66 11.33
N ASN A 63 14.58 4.65 12.10
CA ASN A 63 14.79 6.07 11.81
C ASN A 63 16.29 6.39 11.73
N GLU A 64 17.09 5.97 12.73
CA GLU A 64 18.53 6.16 12.72
C GLU A 64 19.22 5.49 11.51
N SER A 65 18.82 4.26 11.18
CA SER A 65 19.34 3.55 9.98
C SER A 65 18.90 4.20 8.68
N VAL A 66 17.67 4.73 8.63
CA VAL A 66 17.13 5.45 7.47
C VAL A 66 17.83 6.81 7.32
N GLU A 67 18.04 7.54 8.42
CA GLU A 67 18.71 8.85 8.44
C GLU A 67 20.15 8.74 7.92
N VAL A 68 20.93 7.78 8.42
CA VAL A 68 22.30 7.51 7.96
C VAL A 68 22.36 7.08 6.48
N LYS A 69 21.38 6.24 6.05
CA LYS A 69 21.33 5.81 4.65
C LYS A 69 20.82 6.91 3.71
N LEU A 70 19.89 7.75 4.18
CA LEU A 70 19.42 8.91 3.44
C LEU A 70 20.52 9.95 3.31
N GLU A 71 21.27 10.24 4.37
CA GLU A 71 22.38 11.21 4.34
C GLU A 71 23.44 10.78 3.33
N LYS A 72 23.81 9.50 3.31
CA LYS A 72 24.73 8.93 2.30
C LYS A 72 24.15 8.96 0.89
N SER A 73 22.86 8.63 0.75
CA SER A 73 22.17 8.71 -0.54
C SER A 73 21.98 10.15 -1.02
N PHE A 74 21.78 11.10 -0.10
CA PHE A 74 21.74 12.53 -0.42
C PHE A 74 23.10 13.08 -0.85
N GLU A 75 24.20 12.63 -0.22
CA GLU A 75 25.55 13.02 -0.67
C GLU A 75 25.85 12.49 -2.08
N ASP A 76 25.51 11.24 -2.37
CA ASP A 76 25.68 10.65 -3.70
C ASP A 76 24.76 11.30 -4.74
N THR A 77 23.52 11.62 -4.34
CA THR A 77 22.57 12.37 -5.17
C THR A 77 23.05 13.80 -5.40
N LYS A 78 23.62 14.47 -4.39
CA LYS A 78 24.19 15.80 -4.49
C LYS A 78 25.41 15.83 -5.40
N LYS A 79 26.27 14.82 -5.37
CA LYS A 79 27.37 14.63 -6.34
C LYS A 79 26.84 14.42 -7.77
N THR A 80 25.83 13.57 -7.92
CA THR A 80 25.18 13.34 -9.22
C THR A 80 24.50 14.61 -9.72
N PHE A 81 23.79 15.33 -8.84
CA PHE A 81 23.15 16.62 -9.15
C PHE A 81 24.18 17.70 -9.48
N SER A 82 25.31 17.75 -8.79
CA SER A 82 26.41 18.65 -9.09
C SER A 82 27.03 18.38 -10.47
N ASN A 83 27.18 17.10 -10.82
CA ASN A 83 27.65 16.68 -12.14
C ASN A 83 26.63 16.99 -13.25
N VAL A 84 25.34 16.86 -12.96
CA VAL A 84 24.25 17.25 -13.87
C VAL A 84 24.18 18.76 -14.00
N MET A 85 24.31 19.54 -12.90
CA MET A 85 24.34 21.00 -12.93
C MET A 85 25.58 21.54 -13.66
N GLN A 86 26.73 20.88 -13.54
CA GLN A 86 27.92 21.23 -14.29
C GLN A 86 27.76 20.93 -15.80
N SER A 87 26.99 19.92 -16.14
CA SER A 87 26.61 19.58 -17.53
C SER A 87 25.51 20.54 -18.07
N LEU A 88 24.64 21.09 -17.19
CA LEU A 88 23.61 22.07 -17.52
C LEU A 88 24.16 23.51 -17.58
N GLY A 89 25.42 23.75 -17.17
CA GLY A 89 26.10 25.06 -17.27
C GLY A 89 26.42 25.53 -18.69
N ARG A 90 25.93 24.82 -19.70
CA ARG A 90 25.95 25.25 -21.12
C ARG A 90 24.60 25.85 -21.49
N LEU A 91 24.31 26.98 -20.88
CA LEU A 91 22.96 27.60 -20.87
C LEU A 91 22.57 28.35 -22.15
N ASP A 92 23.40 28.38 -23.18
CA ASP A 92 23.08 29.07 -24.43
C ASP A 92 22.16 28.27 -25.38
N GLU A 93 22.04 26.95 -25.12
CA GLU A 93 21.06 26.08 -25.82
C GLU A 93 19.67 26.07 -25.16
N ALA A 94 19.55 26.54 -23.92
CA ALA A 94 18.28 26.46 -23.17
C ALA A 94 17.24 27.45 -23.67
N GLN A 95 17.63 28.57 -24.27
CA GLN A 95 16.70 29.56 -24.79
C GLN A 95 16.01 29.11 -26.07
N LYS A 96 16.71 28.37 -26.94
CA LYS A 96 16.11 27.70 -28.11
C LYS A 96 15.27 26.48 -27.71
N LYS A 97 15.58 25.83 -26.60
CA LYS A 97 14.77 24.73 -26.07
C LYS A 97 13.49 25.22 -25.41
N MET A 98 13.39 26.44 -24.90
CA MET A 98 12.18 26.95 -24.29
C MET A 98 11.07 27.26 -25.33
N GLU A 99 11.40 27.72 -26.52
CA GLU A 99 10.47 27.82 -27.64
C GLU A 99 10.02 26.44 -28.14
N PHE A 100 10.93 25.50 -28.18
CA PHE A 100 10.65 24.11 -28.51
C PHE A 100 9.80 23.41 -27.42
N LEU A 101 10.00 23.75 -26.13
CA LEU A 101 9.15 23.27 -25.02
C LEU A 101 7.73 23.85 -25.06
N SER A 102 7.56 25.12 -25.41
CA SER A 102 6.22 25.75 -25.50
C SER A 102 5.37 25.08 -26.59
N ASN A 103 5.96 24.80 -27.74
CA ASN A 103 5.30 24.06 -28.81
C ASN A 103 5.09 22.57 -28.47
N ASN A 104 5.99 21.97 -27.67
CA ASN A 104 5.86 20.59 -27.21
C ASN A 104 4.85 20.43 -26.08
N VAL A 105 4.60 21.43 -25.23
CA VAL A 105 3.54 21.36 -24.21
C VAL A 105 2.16 21.34 -24.85
N GLN A 106 1.92 22.08 -25.93
CA GLN A 106 0.69 21.96 -26.69
C GLN A 106 0.56 20.63 -27.43
N ASN A 107 1.66 20.14 -28.01
CA ASN A 107 1.70 18.81 -28.61
C ASN A 107 1.58 17.69 -27.57
N LEU A 108 2.17 17.83 -26.37
CA LEU A 108 2.03 16.89 -25.27
C LEU A 108 0.57 16.82 -24.79
N ASN A 109 -0.14 17.92 -24.77
CA ASN A 109 -1.56 17.95 -24.41
C ASN A 109 -2.42 17.20 -25.47
N ASN A 110 -2.08 17.34 -26.74
CA ASN A 110 -2.73 16.59 -27.83
C ASN A 110 -2.33 15.09 -27.83
N VAL A 111 -1.08 14.80 -27.50
CA VAL A 111 -0.52 13.44 -27.37
C VAL A 111 -1.18 12.69 -26.20
N LEU A 112 -1.47 13.36 -25.09
CA LEU A 112 -2.14 12.78 -23.94
C LEU A 112 -3.66 12.60 -24.13
N THR A 113 -4.25 13.17 -25.20
CA THR A 113 -5.67 12.95 -25.56
C THR A 113 -5.89 11.61 -26.25
N ASP A 114 -4.91 11.07 -26.96
CA ASP A 114 -5.03 9.77 -27.61
C ASP A 114 -4.77 8.61 -26.64
N LYS A 115 -5.68 7.62 -26.61
CA LYS A 115 -5.62 6.46 -25.72
C LYS A 115 -4.35 5.62 -25.93
N LYS A 116 -3.94 5.44 -27.17
CA LYS A 116 -2.74 4.64 -27.52
C LYS A 116 -1.48 5.31 -27.04
N THR A 117 -1.38 6.61 -27.23
CA THR A 117 -0.24 7.42 -26.84
C THR A 117 -0.11 7.53 -25.32
N ARG A 118 -1.24 7.60 -24.60
CA ARG A 118 -1.25 7.49 -23.12
C ARG A 118 -0.71 6.15 -22.63
N GLY A 119 -1.07 5.05 -23.32
CA GLY A 119 -0.54 3.72 -23.02
C GLY A 119 0.98 3.68 -23.15
N ILE A 120 1.49 4.11 -24.30
CA ILE A 120 2.93 4.17 -24.58
C ILE A 120 3.66 5.06 -23.56
N PHE A 121 3.10 6.23 -23.23
CA PHE A 121 3.68 7.11 -22.22
C PHE A 121 3.81 6.43 -20.86
N GLY A 122 2.77 5.73 -20.41
CA GLY A 122 2.79 4.99 -19.15
C GLY A 122 3.86 3.91 -19.11
N GLU A 123 4.00 3.13 -20.19
CA GLU A 123 5.05 2.11 -20.32
C GLU A 123 6.45 2.73 -20.34
N VAL A 124 6.65 3.83 -21.08
CA VAL A 124 7.94 4.55 -21.13
C VAL A 124 8.33 5.05 -19.73
N GLN A 125 7.40 5.64 -18.99
CA GLN A 125 7.65 6.08 -17.61
C GLN A 125 8.00 4.91 -16.68
N LEU A 126 7.30 3.80 -16.77
CA LEU A 126 7.62 2.58 -16.04
C LEU A 126 9.05 2.11 -16.34
N TYR A 127 9.41 2.05 -17.63
CA TYR A 127 10.74 1.60 -18.04
C TYR A 127 11.85 2.55 -17.61
N GLN A 128 11.61 3.86 -17.57
CA GLN A 128 12.54 4.84 -17.03
C GLN A 128 12.79 4.62 -15.53
N VAL A 129 11.74 4.40 -14.76
CA VAL A 129 11.85 4.11 -13.31
C VAL A 129 12.64 2.83 -13.09
N LEU A 130 12.33 1.74 -13.81
CA LEU A 130 13.04 0.47 -13.70
C LEU A 130 14.53 0.59 -14.09
N SER A 131 14.80 1.28 -15.20
CA SER A 131 16.18 1.47 -15.66
C SER A 131 17.00 2.40 -14.75
N SER A 132 16.35 3.37 -14.11
CA SER A 132 17.00 4.24 -13.13
C SER A 132 17.40 3.48 -11.86
N ALA A 133 16.62 2.48 -11.45
CA ALA A 133 16.92 1.67 -10.28
C ALA A 133 17.94 0.56 -10.57
N PHE A 134 17.81 -0.15 -11.70
CA PHE A 134 18.53 -1.39 -11.97
C PHE A 134 19.47 -1.33 -13.20
N GLY A 135 19.53 -0.17 -13.88
CA GLY A 135 20.22 -0.08 -15.17
C GLY A 135 19.51 -0.93 -16.23
N ASN A 136 20.28 -1.52 -17.16
CA ASN A 136 19.75 -2.43 -18.18
C ASN A 136 19.99 -3.91 -17.81
N ASN A 137 19.73 -4.28 -16.55
CA ASN A 137 19.96 -5.64 -16.09
C ASN A 137 18.73 -6.54 -16.31
N SER A 138 18.78 -7.36 -17.36
CA SER A 138 17.70 -8.30 -17.72
C SER A 138 17.52 -9.47 -16.74
N GLU A 139 18.49 -9.72 -15.86
CA GLU A 139 18.34 -10.72 -14.78
C GLU A 139 17.46 -10.23 -13.63
N ILE A 140 17.34 -8.90 -13.47
CA ILE A 140 16.55 -8.29 -12.40
C ILE A 140 15.15 -7.91 -12.88
N TYR A 141 15.01 -7.43 -14.12
CA TYR A 141 13.71 -7.11 -14.69
C TYR A 141 13.66 -7.33 -16.19
N GLN A 142 12.47 -7.61 -16.70
CA GLN A 142 12.21 -7.71 -18.14
C GLN A 142 10.97 -6.92 -18.51
N LYS A 143 10.99 -6.33 -19.72
CA LYS A 143 9.89 -5.59 -20.31
C LYS A 143 9.05 -6.53 -21.18
N GLN A 144 7.75 -6.29 -21.28
CA GLN A 144 6.83 -7.07 -22.14
C GLN A 144 7.00 -8.58 -21.95
N TYR A 145 6.86 -9.00 -20.68
CA TYR A 145 7.10 -10.40 -20.31
C TYR A 145 5.85 -11.26 -20.52
N LYS A 146 6.00 -12.35 -21.26
CA LYS A 146 4.92 -13.29 -21.52
C LYS A 146 4.85 -14.36 -20.43
N LEU A 147 3.70 -14.48 -19.81
CA LEU A 147 3.42 -15.46 -18.75
C LEU A 147 2.88 -16.79 -19.34
N SER A 148 2.91 -17.85 -18.53
CA SER A 148 2.46 -19.19 -18.92
C SER A 148 0.98 -19.25 -19.36
N ASN A 149 0.13 -18.39 -18.78
CA ASN A 149 -1.27 -18.26 -19.14
C ASN A 149 -1.50 -17.51 -20.47
N GLY A 150 -0.42 -17.11 -21.17
CA GLY A 150 -0.46 -16.39 -22.45
C GLY A 150 -0.65 -14.89 -22.32
N THR A 151 -0.83 -14.34 -21.11
CA THR A 151 -0.91 -12.89 -20.90
C THR A 151 0.49 -12.26 -20.93
N MET A 152 0.54 -10.97 -21.23
CA MET A 152 1.78 -10.21 -21.29
C MET A 152 1.74 -9.09 -20.23
N ALA A 153 2.69 -9.10 -19.30
CA ALA A 153 2.89 -8.02 -18.36
C ALA A 153 3.76 -6.93 -18.98
N ASP A 154 3.50 -5.66 -18.68
CA ASP A 154 4.30 -4.54 -19.18
C ASP A 154 5.74 -4.62 -18.70
N ALA A 155 5.93 -5.07 -17.47
CA ALA A 155 7.23 -5.47 -16.94
C ALA A 155 7.10 -6.53 -15.83
N VAL A 156 8.19 -7.24 -15.57
CA VAL A 156 8.34 -8.11 -14.41
C VAL A 156 9.65 -7.78 -13.69
N ILE A 157 9.66 -7.97 -12.37
CA ILE A 157 10.85 -7.90 -11.53
C ILE A 157 11.11 -9.30 -10.97
N PHE A 158 12.31 -9.80 -11.13
CA PHE A 158 12.78 -11.05 -10.54
C PHE A 158 13.42 -10.75 -9.19
N ALA A 159 12.59 -10.68 -8.15
CA ALA A 159 13.08 -10.47 -6.79
C ALA A 159 13.60 -11.79 -6.20
N PRO A 160 14.58 -11.73 -5.26
CA PRO A 160 15.08 -12.93 -4.60
C PRO A 160 13.99 -13.62 -3.78
N GLU A 161 14.14 -14.93 -3.59
CA GLU A 161 13.30 -15.68 -2.64
C GLU A 161 13.37 -15.06 -1.22
N PRO A 162 12.25 -15.02 -0.49
CA PRO A 162 10.96 -15.65 -0.80
C PRO A 162 9.99 -14.78 -1.63
N VAL A 163 10.41 -13.64 -2.16
CA VAL A 163 9.52 -12.70 -2.86
C VAL A 163 9.10 -13.22 -4.23
N GLY A 164 10.07 -13.63 -5.08
CA GLY A 164 9.80 -14.21 -6.39
C GLY A 164 9.49 -13.17 -7.48
N THR A 165 8.79 -13.59 -8.54
CA THR A 165 8.51 -12.77 -9.73
C THR A 165 7.30 -11.84 -9.51
N ILE A 166 7.54 -10.53 -9.56
CA ILE A 166 6.51 -9.49 -9.40
C ILE A 166 6.11 -8.96 -10.78
N CYS A 167 4.85 -9.07 -11.15
CA CYS A 167 4.31 -8.49 -12.38
C CYS A 167 3.86 -7.04 -12.18
N ILE A 168 4.10 -6.21 -13.18
CA ILE A 168 3.76 -4.79 -13.20
C ILE A 168 2.97 -4.49 -14.46
N ASP A 169 1.86 -3.80 -14.29
CA ASP A 169 1.04 -3.30 -15.37
C ASP A 169 0.86 -1.78 -15.24
N SER A 170 1.12 -1.05 -16.30
CA SER A 170 1.02 0.41 -16.34
C SER A 170 -0.35 0.84 -16.84
N LYS A 171 -1.02 1.68 -16.07
CA LYS A 171 -2.30 2.25 -16.46
C LYS A 171 -2.30 3.75 -16.22
N PHE A 172 -2.72 4.49 -17.23
CA PHE A 172 -2.84 5.94 -17.16
C PHE A 172 -4.29 6.39 -17.32
N PRO A 173 -5.12 6.33 -16.28
CA PRO A 173 -6.55 6.68 -16.32
C PRO A 173 -6.78 8.21 -16.33
N LEU A 174 -5.98 8.95 -17.11
CA LEU A 174 -5.96 10.41 -17.15
C LEU A 174 -7.30 11.01 -17.57
N GLU A 175 -7.95 10.43 -18.58
CA GLU A 175 -9.22 10.96 -19.12
C GLU A 175 -10.31 11.00 -18.06
N ASN A 176 -10.51 9.86 -17.36
CA ASN A 176 -11.52 9.78 -16.31
C ASN A 176 -11.18 10.68 -15.12
N TYR A 177 -9.89 10.81 -14.79
CA TYR A 177 -9.42 11.73 -13.74
C TYR A 177 -9.69 13.20 -14.11
N ARG A 178 -9.40 13.61 -15.34
CA ARG A 178 -9.65 15.00 -15.83
C ARG A 178 -11.13 15.37 -15.78
N ARG A 179 -12.02 14.46 -16.15
CA ARG A 179 -13.48 14.67 -16.10
C ARG A 179 -13.99 15.05 -14.71
N ILE A 180 -13.32 14.59 -13.63
CA ILE A 180 -13.68 14.96 -12.25
C ILE A 180 -13.50 16.46 -12.00
N PHE A 181 -12.53 17.10 -12.68
CA PHE A 181 -12.17 18.50 -12.44
C PHE A 181 -12.58 19.47 -13.56
N GLU A 182 -12.73 18.99 -14.78
CA GLU A 182 -13.08 19.82 -15.94
C GLU A 182 -14.60 20.04 -16.05
N ASP A 183 -15.37 19.10 -15.55
CA ASP A 183 -16.83 19.21 -15.55
C ASP A 183 -17.28 20.03 -14.33
N ILE A 184 -17.47 21.34 -14.53
CA ILE A 184 -17.96 22.28 -13.49
C ILE A 184 -19.45 22.05 -13.20
N SER A 185 -20.12 21.18 -13.98
CA SER A 185 -21.53 20.86 -13.88
C SER A 185 -21.81 19.76 -12.83
N GLU A 186 -23.09 19.55 -12.53
CA GLU A 186 -23.65 18.65 -11.50
C GLU A 186 -23.18 17.17 -11.52
N ASN A 187 -22.31 16.77 -12.45
CA ASN A 187 -21.92 15.40 -12.75
C ASN A 187 -20.62 14.92 -12.04
N ARG A 188 -20.03 15.74 -11.14
CA ARG A 188 -18.78 15.37 -10.48
C ARG A 188 -18.84 14.02 -9.76
N LEU A 189 -19.90 13.74 -9.02
CA LEU A 189 -20.11 12.48 -8.31
C LEU A 189 -20.20 11.29 -9.26
N GLU A 190 -20.82 11.47 -10.43
CA GLU A 190 -20.90 10.44 -11.45
C GLU A 190 -19.54 10.18 -12.09
N ASN A 191 -18.76 11.23 -12.36
CA ASN A 191 -17.41 11.11 -12.87
C ASN A 191 -16.47 10.41 -11.89
N GLU A 192 -16.57 10.74 -10.60
CA GLU A 192 -15.82 10.04 -9.54
C GLU A 192 -16.19 8.55 -9.48
N LYS A 193 -17.47 8.21 -9.57
CA LYS A 193 -17.97 6.83 -9.60
C LYS A 193 -17.48 6.07 -10.84
N ASN A 194 -17.50 6.71 -11.99
CA ASN A 194 -17.01 6.13 -13.24
C ASN A 194 -15.49 5.89 -13.18
N PHE A 195 -14.74 6.82 -12.61
CA PHE A 195 -13.31 6.68 -12.38
C PHE A 195 -13.01 5.50 -11.44
N GLU A 196 -13.74 5.41 -10.33
CA GLU A 196 -13.62 4.31 -9.36
C GLU A 196 -13.90 2.94 -10.01
N GLN A 197 -15.01 2.83 -10.76
CA GLN A 197 -15.37 1.58 -11.45
C GLN A 197 -14.31 1.16 -12.47
N ASN A 198 -13.78 2.11 -13.23
CA ASN A 198 -12.73 1.85 -14.21
C ASN A 198 -11.45 1.36 -13.54
N LEU A 199 -11.09 1.97 -12.41
CA LEU A 199 -9.92 1.56 -11.67
C LEU A 199 -10.08 0.16 -11.04
N LYS A 200 -11.25 -0.13 -10.45
CA LYS A 200 -11.57 -1.46 -9.93
C LYS A 200 -11.48 -2.53 -11.01
N LYS A 201 -11.97 -2.24 -12.21
CA LYS A 201 -11.83 -3.15 -13.35
C LYS A 201 -10.36 -3.43 -13.69
N HIS A 202 -9.52 -2.40 -13.71
CA HIS A 202 -8.07 -2.59 -13.92
C HIS A 202 -7.43 -3.44 -12.82
N ILE A 203 -7.81 -3.19 -11.56
CA ILE A 203 -7.34 -3.98 -10.41
C ILE A 203 -7.73 -5.45 -10.56
N ASP A 204 -8.98 -5.74 -10.91
CA ASP A 204 -9.46 -7.12 -11.11
C ASP A 204 -8.76 -7.80 -12.28
N ASP A 205 -8.58 -7.09 -13.38
CA ASP A 205 -7.85 -7.57 -14.56
C ASP A 205 -6.41 -7.94 -14.20
N ILE A 206 -5.70 -7.08 -13.45
CA ILE A 206 -4.32 -7.30 -13.01
C ILE A 206 -4.24 -8.50 -12.07
N SER A 207 -5.11 -8.54 -11.07
CA SER A 207 -5.16 -9.65 -10.10
C SER A 207 -5.35 -11.00 -10.80
N SER A 208 -6.29 -11.06 -11.74
CA SER A 208 -6.63 -12.33 -12.43
C SER A 208 -5.58 -12.75 -13.46
N LYS A 209 -4.89 -11.80 -14.09
CA LYS A 209 -3.94 -12.09 -15.18
C LYS A 209 -2.53 -12.39 -14.69
N TYR A 210 -2.10 -11.72 -13.61
CA TYR A 210 -0.68 -11.66 -13.25
C TYR A 210 -0.34 -12.34 -11.92
N ILE A 211 -1.34 -12.77 -11.13
CA ILE A 211 -1.10 -13.58 -9.92
C ILE A 211 -1.31 -15.04 -10.28
N ILE A 212 -0.22 -15.73 -10.62
CA ILE A 212 -0.23 -17.12 -11.10
C ILE A 212 0.52 -17.98 -10.09
N LYS A 213 -0.18 -19.00 -9.55
CA LYS A 213 0.39 -19.92 -8.57
C LYS A 213 1.63 -20.63 -9.13
N ASN A 214 2.71 -20.63 -8.37
CA ASN A 214 4.02 -21.22 -8.70
C ASN A 214 4.79 -20.55 -9.86
N GLU A 215 4.35 -19.42 -10.36
CA GLU A 215 5.06 -18.67 -11.40
C GLU A 215 5.36 -17.25 -10.94
N THR A 216 4.38 -16.58 -10.35
CA THR A 216 4.53 -15.21 -9.84
C THR A 216 4.31 -15.16 -8.34
N THR A 217 4.74 -14.06 -7.71
CA THR A 217 4.36 -13.77 -6.33
C THR A 217 2.83 -13.67 -6.21
N ASP A 218 2.34 -13.74 -5.00
CA ASP A 218 0.92 -13.58 -4.69
C ASP A 218 0.43 -12.12 -4.74
N GLN A 219 1.23 -11.23 -5.30
CA GLN A 219 0.96 -9.80 -5.44
C GLN A 219 1.36 -9.31 -6.84
N ALA A 220 0.66 -8.29 -7.35
CA ALA A 220 0.99 -7.61 -8.58
C ALA A 220 0.97 -6.10 -8.37
N ILE A 221 1.58 -5.34 -9.26
CA ILE A 221 1.69 -3.89 -9.17
C ILE A 221 0.88 -3.24 -10.30
N LEU A 222 0.02 -2.29 -9.91
CA LEU A 222 -0.59 -1.32 -10.79
C LEU A 222 0.23 -0.03 -10.75
N PHE A 223 0.96 0.27 -11.80
CA PHE A 223 1.76 1.49 -11.91
C PHE A 223 0.93 2.62 -12.52
N LEU A 224 0.82 3.72 -11.82
CA LEU A 224 0.19 4.97 -12.27
C LEU A 224 1.29 5.99 -12.60
N PRO A 225 1.49 6.39 -13.85
CA PRO A 225 2.60 7.29 -14.24
C PRO A 225 2.44 8.74 -13.78
N ALA A 226 1.36 9.07 -13.06
CA ALA A 226 1.07 10.41 -12.57
C ALA A 226 0.91 10.43 -11.05
N GLU A 227 1.79 11.15 -10.35
CA GLU A 227 1.74 11.37 -8.90
C GLU A 227 0.41 11.99 -8.45
N ALA A 228 -0.15 12.92 -9.25
CA ALA A 228 -1.41 13.59 -8.92
C ALA A 228 -2.59 12.60 -8.83
N ILE A 229 -2.64 11.60 -9.71
CA ILE A 229 -3.70 10.56 -9.69
C ILE A 229 -3.51 9.67 -8.46
N PHE A 230 -2.28 9.27 -8.17
CA PHE A 230 -1.95 8.47 -7.00
C PHE A 230 -2.31 9.20 -5.69
N ALA A 231 -1.93 10.47 -5.58
CA ALA A 231 -2.25 11.32 -4.43
C ALA A 231 -3.78 11.47 -4.24
N TYR A 232 -4.49 11.70 -5.35
CA TYR A 232 -5.95 11.81 -5.33
C TYR A 232 -6.63 10.53 -4.82
N LEU A 233 -6.19 9.36 -5.29
CA LEU A 233 -6.71 8.07 -4.85
C LEU A 233 -6.54 7.87 -3.34
N ASN A 234 -5.35 8.15 -2.83
CA ASN A 234 -5.07 7.99 -1.40
C ASN A 234 -5.84 8.99 -0.53
N ALA A 235 -6.03 10.22 -1.01
CA ALA A 235 -6.72 11.27 -0.26
C ALA A 235 -8.25 11.14 -0.30
N TYR A 236 -8.81 10.79 -1.44
CA TYR A 236 -10.26 10.89 -1.67
C TYR A 236 -10.95 9.55 -1.95
N MET A 237 -10.20 8.50 -2.28
CA MET A 237 -10.72 7.17 -2.62
C MET A 237 -10.07 6.03 -1.81
N PRO A 238 -9.93 6.13 -0.47
CA PRO A 238 -9.24 5.12 0.33
C PRO A 238 -9.88 3.73 0.21
N LYS A 239 -11.19 3.63 0.04
CA LYS A 239 -11.90 2.36 -0.18
C LYS A 239 -11.46 1.64 -1.46
N THR A 240 -11.06 2.39 -2.49
CA THR A 240 -10.54 1.81 -3.74
C THR A 240 -9.11 1.30 -3.55
N VAL A 241 -8.33 1.99 -2.75
CA VAL A 241 -6.99 1.52 -2.35
C VAL A 241 -7.09 0.25 -1.50
N GLU A 242 -7.98 0.21 -0.52
CA GLU A 242 -8.28 -0.99 0.28
C GLU A 242 -8.76 -2.15 -0.60
N TYR A 243 -9.62 -1.86 -1.58
CA TYR A 243 -10.05 -2.85 -2.57
C TYR A 243 -8.87 -3.43 -3.35
N ALA A 244 -7.93 -2.61 -3.81
CA ALA A 244 -6.73 -3.07 -4.49
C ALA A 244 -5.91 -4.02 -3.60
N TYR A 245 -5.69 -3.68 -2.33
CA TYR A 245 -5.01 -4.56 -1.36
C TYR A 245 -5.76 -5.88 -1.16
N SER A 246 -7.10 -5.85 -1.08
CA SER A 246 -7.91 -7.08 -0.96
C SER A 246 -7.76 -7.99 -2.19
N ARG A 247 -7.47 -7.40 -3.37
CA ARG A 247 -7.20 -8.10 -4.62
C ARG A 247 -5.71 -8.42 -4.83
N ARG A 248 -4.86 -8.13 -3.81
CA ARG A 248 -3.42 -8.32 -3.84
C ARG A 248 -2.73 -7.50 -4.95
N VAL A 249 -3.28 -6.34 -5.27
CA VAL A 249 -2.72 -5.40 -6.23
C VAL A 249 -2.25 -4.15 -5.50
N TRP A 250 -0.98 -3.82 -5.64
CA TRP A 250 -0.39 -2.62 -5.07
C TRP A 250 -0.43 -1.49 -6.09
N ILE A 251 -1.08 -0.40 -5.73
CA ILE A 251 -1.09 0.81 -6.55
C ILE A 251 0.18 1.59 -6.23
N THR A 252 0.94 1.96 -7.26
CA THR A 252 2.18 2.73 -7.12
C THR A 252 2.22 3.91 -8.07
N SER A 253 2.92 4.96 -7.66
CA SER A 253 3.36 6.10 -8.48
C SER A 253 4.84 5.92 -8.84
N PRO A 254 5.44 6.79 -9.67
CA PRO A 254 6.88 6.77 -9.92
C PRO A 254 7.72 6.83 -8.64
N THR A 255 7.36 7.71 -7.70
CA THR A 255 8.08 7.87 -6.43
C THR A 255 7.94 6.64 -5.53
N THR A 256 6.73 6.12 -5.36
CA THR A 256 6.51 4.93 -4.51
C THR A 256 7.08 3.68 -5.16
N MET A 257 7.06 3.56 -6.48
CA MET A 257 7.74 2.49 -7.21
C MET A 257 9.24 2.53 -6.96
N MET A 258 9.87 3.71 -7.06
CA MET A 258 11.31 3.85 -6.80
C MET A 258 11.68 3.38 -5.38
N ALA A 259 10.86 3.69 -4.37
CA ALA A 259 11.07 3.22 -3.00
C ALA A 259 11.01 1.68 -2.89
N ILE A 260 10.05 1.04 -3.56
CA ILE A 260 9.94 -0.42 -3.63
C ILE A 260 11.19 -1.02 -4.31
N LEU A 261 11.60 -0.47 -5.46
CA LEU A 261 12.77 -0.96 -6.20
C LEU A 261 14.06 -0.85 -5.39
N THR A 262 14.24 0.27 -4.70
CA THR A 262 15.40 0.48 -3.82
C THR A 262 15.41 -0.53 -2.67
N THR A 263 14.26 -0.86 -2.12
CA THR A 263 14.13 -1.88 -1.07
C THR A 263 14.48 -3.27 -1.60
N ILE A 264 13.97 -3.65 -2.77
CA ILE A 264 14.28 -4.92 -3.43
C ILE A 264 15.80 -5.01 -3.72
N GLN A 265 16.40 -3.93 -4.20
CA GLN A 265 17.83 -3.86 -4.46
C GLN A 265 18.66 -4.07 -3.19
N ALA A 266 18.29 -3.42 -2.09
CA ALA A 266 18.98 -3.56 -0.81
C ALA A 266 18.89 -5.00 -0.27
N VAL A 267 17.72 -5.64 -0.36
CA VAL A 267 17.53 -7.04 0.01
C VAL A 267 18.37 -7.98 -0.87
N SER A 268 18.36 -7.74 -2.18
CA SER A 268 19.14 -8.54 -3.14
C SER A 268 20.65 -8.45 -2.88
N GLN A 269 21.15 -7.28 -2.49
CA GLN A 269 22.58 -7.09 -2.16
C GLN A 269 22.95 -7.81 -0.86
N ASN A 270 22.10 -7.74 0.16
CA ASN A 270 22.34 -8.42 1.44
C ASN A 270 22.38 -9.95 1.28
N LEU A 271 21.51 -10.52 0.43
CA LEU A 271 21.48 -11.97 0.15
C LEU A 271 22.70 -12.47 -0.66
N LYS A 272 23.34 -11.60 -1.45
CA LYS A 272 24.56 -11.95 -2.19
C LYS A 272 25.83 -11.88 -1.33
N GLN A 273 25.76 -11.26 -0.15
CA GLN A 273 26.88 -11.10 0.79
C GLN A 273 26.83 -12.09 1.96
N SER A 274 25.74 -12.84 2.12
CA SER A 274 25.59 -13.94 3.09
C SER A 274 25.86 -15.29 2.43
#